data_c857f0f8ed6fa4f2a7e88041f3b718ff
#
_entry.id   c857f0f8ed6fa4f2a7e88041f3b718ff
#
_cell.length_a   1.000
_cell.length_b   1.000
_cell.length_c   1.000
_cell.angle_alpha   90.00
_cell.angle_beta   90.00
_cell.angle_gamma   90.00
#
_symmetry.space_group_name_H-M   'P 1'
#
loop_
_entity.id
_entity.type
_entity.pdbx_description
1 polymer ?
#
loop_
_entity_poly.entity_id
_entity_poly.type
_entity_poly.pdbx_seq_one_letter_code
_entity_poly.pdbx_strand_id
1 'polypeptide(L)'
;MAPRSKSAKAEDRLSALRHNPSTRVLIIGGGINGIATFRDLALQGTPVTLVERSDFCSGASAASSHMIHGGVRYLENGELRLVKESLMERNRLLASAPHYVRPLKTTIPIFSLVSGLFAAPIRLFTHAQGKPKERGALLIKVGLMMYDLFGRNQGKMPRHSFLGRQKSLAEMPHMNPDIRFTATYYDAAMDNPERLALDVLRDGVEAGDHAQAFNYVSAVGWESEGVVLRDELSGETFTVAADVVVNTSGPWTDLTNEALGQPTNYMGGTKGSHIVLDNPTLFEACDGREIFFENSDGRIVLMYPIMNRVLVGTTDTPVDMRDEIVCTDEEVEYFFDLVSR
;
A
#
# COMPACT_ATOMS: atom_id res chain seq x y z
N MET A 1 14.03 28.17 31.37
CA MET A 1 14.29 26.75 31.08
C MET A 1 14.18 26.56 29.56
N ALA A 2 15.27 26.26 28.86
CA ALA A 2 15.21 26.02 27.42
C ALA A 2 14.42 24.73 27.15
N PRO A 3 13.58 24.66 26.08
CA PRO A 3 12.88 23.44 25.76
C PRO A 3 13.92 22.38 25.40
N ARG A 4 13.91 21.23 26.11
CA ARG A 4 14.70 20.06 25.73
C ARG A 4 14.37 19.70 24.29
N SER A 5 15.38 19.47 23.46
CA SER A 5 15.20 19.09 22.06
C SER A 5 14.37 17.80 21.97
N LYS A 6 13.59 17.64 20.90
CA LYS A 6 12.79 16.42 20.69
C LYS A 6 13.65 15.14 20.66
N SER A 7 14.90 15.24 20.23
CA SER A 7 15.92 14.17 20.26
C SER A 7 16.24 13.73 21.68
N ALA A 8 16.52 14.65 22.61
CA ALA A 8 16.81 14.33 24.01
C ALA A 8 15.65 13.63 24.75
N LYS A 9 14.40 13.85 24.33
CA LYS A 9 13.24 13.11 24.87
C LYS A 9 13.15 11.67 24.38
N ALA A 10 13.56 11.40 23.14
CA ALA A 10 13.56 10.05 22.58
C ALA A 10 14.67 9.18 23.20
N GLU A 11 15.86 9.75 23.39
CA GLU A 11 16.98 9.08 24.10
C GLU A 11 16.63 8.79 25.56
N ASP A 12 15.92 9.69 26.24
CA ASP A 12 15.47 9.52 27.62
C ASP A 12 14.45 8.37 27.74
N ARG A 13 13.52 8.24 26.76
CA ARG A 13 12.53 7.14 26.71
C ARG A 13 13.18 5.77 26.46
N LEU A 14 14.11 5.68 25.52
CA LEU A 14 14.82 4.43 25.24
C LEU A 14 15.67 4.00 26.44
N SER A 15 16.29 4.96 27.13
CA SER A 15 17.00 4.71 28.37
C SER A 15 16.06 4.16 29.45
N ALA A 16 14.84 4.67 29.57
CA ALA A 16 13.85 4.15 30.52
C ALA A 16 13.44 2.71 30.18
N LEU A 17 13.23 2.37 28.91
CA LEU A 17 12.94 1.02 28.46
C LEU A 17 14.11 0.04 28.72
N ARG A 18 15.35 0.50 28.58
CA ARG A 18 16.54 -0.29 28.91
C ARG A 18 16.67 -0.59 30.40
N HIS A 19 16.24 0.35 31.28
CA HIS A 19 16.29 0.17 32.74
C HIS A 19 15.15 -0.70 33.28
N ASN A 20 13.97 -0.65 32.63
CA ASN A 20 12.82 -1.50 32.95
C ASN A 20 12.30 -2.15 31.68
N PRO A 21 12.99 -3.20 31.19
CA PRO A 21 12.77 -3.77 29.87
C PRO A 21 11.58 -4.75 29.86
N SER A 22 10.36 -4.22 30.07
CA SER A 22 9.15 -5.03 30.02
C SER A 22 7.98 -4.28 29.40
N THR A 23 7.16 -5.01 28.66
CA THR A 23 5.90 -4.51 28.08
C THR A 23 4.90 -5.65 28.00
N ARG A 24 3.59 -5.36 27.95
CA ARG A 24 2.60 -6.39 27.72
C ARG A 24 2.60 -6.87 26.27
N VAL A 25 2.65 -5.92 25.32
CA VAL A 25 2.70 -6.25 23.88
C VAL A 25 3.90 -5.56 23.25
N LEU A 26 4.76 -6.32 22.61
CA LEU A 26 5.85 -5.83 21.76
C LEU A 26 5.46 -5.99 20.29
N ILE A 27 5.40 -4.88 19.54
CA ILE A 27 5.15 -4.87 18.10
C ILE A 27 6.47 -4.63 17.38
N ILE A 28 6.80 -5.50 16.43
CA ILE A 28 8.00 -5.42 15.61
C ILE A 28 7.61 -5.00 14.18
N GLY A 29 8.06 -3.82 13.75
CA GLY A 29 7.79 -3.24 12.44
C GLY A 29 6.86 -2.03 12.50
N GLY A 30 7.42 -0.85 12.18
CA GLY A 30 6.77 0.46 12.20
C GLY A 30 6.17 0.87 10.84
N GLY A 31 5.73 -0.08 10.03
CA GLY A 31 4.86 0.16 8.88
C GLY A 31 3.42 0.41 9.30
N ILE A 32 2.52 0.66 8.33
CA ILE A 32 1.11 1.03 8.61
C ILE A 32 0.38 0.00 9.47
N ASN A 33 0.63 -1.30 9.28
CA ASN A 33 -0.01 -2.35 10.08
C ASN A 33 0.43 -2.31 11.55
N GLY A 34 1.73 -2.16 11.80
CA GLY A 34 2.26 -2.04 13.16
C GLY A 34 1.79 -0.77 13.86
N ILE A 35 1.83 0.36 13.17
CA ILE A 35 1.36 1.64 13.68
C ILE A 35 -0.14 1.61 14.01
N ALA A 36 -0.97 1.03 13.14
CA ALA A 36 -2.41 0.91 13.39
C ALA A 36 -2.71 -0.01 14.58
N THR A 37 -2.02 -1.16 14.67
CA THR A 37 -2.13 -2.09 15.81
C THR A 37 -1.68 -1.43 17.11
N PHE A 38 -0.56 -0.70 17.07
CA PHE A 38 -0.04 0.06 18.21
C PHE A 38 -1.07 1.07 18.71
N ARG A 39 -1.62 1.90 17.82
CA ARG A 39 -2.65 2.88 18.15
C ARG A 39 -3.88 2.24 18.78
N ASP A 40 -4.39 1.16 18.18
CA ASP A 40 -5.59 0.49 18.67
C ASP A 40 -5.41 -0.06 20.10
N LEU A 41 -4.28 -0.72 20.38
CA LEU A 41 -3.93 -1.20 21.71
C LEU A 41 -3.70 -0.05 22.71
N ALA A 42 -3.01 1.00 22.29
CA ALA A 42 -2.75 2.18 23.12
C ALA A 42 -4.05 2.86 23.57
N LEU A 43 -4.98 3.08 22.66
CA LEU A 43 -6.28 3.68 22.96
C LEU A 43 -7.16 2.81 23.87
N GLN A 44 -6.90 1.51 23.94
CA GLN A 44 -7.54 0.58 24.87
C GLN A 44 -6.83 0.51 26.23
N GLY A 45 -5.78 1.30 26.46
CA GLY A 45 -5.00 1.32 27.70
C GLY A 45 -4.08 0.13 27.90
N THR A 46 -3.79 -0.65 26.82
CA THR A 46 -2.87 -1.79 26.89
C THR A 46 -1.43 -1.31 26.86
N PRO A 47 -0.55 -1.72 27.83
CA PRO A 47 0.88 -1.44 27.76
C PRO A 47 1.48 -2.02 26.47
N VAL A 48 1.95 -1.15 25.58
CA VAL A 48 2.42 -1.53 24.26
C VAL A 48 3.68 -0.78 23.86
N THR A 49 4.63 -1.51 23.30
CA THR A 49 5.87 -0.95 22.76
C THR A 49 5.96 -1.34 21.28
N LEU A 50 6.16 -0.35 20.41
CA LEU A 50 6.43 -0.52 18.98
C LEU A 50 7.91 -0.24 18.71
N VAL A 51 8.57 -1.15 17.99
CA VAL A 51 9.95 -0.96 17.53
C VAL A 51 10.04 -1.05 16.01
N GLU A 52 10.85 -0.17 15.42
CA GLU A 52 11.13 -0.12 13.98
C GLU A 52 12.63 0.01 13.75
N ARG A 53 13.20 -0.84 12.89
CA ARG A 53 14.64 -0.90 12.61
C ARG A 53 15.21 0.35 11.93
N SER A 54 14.38 1.01 11.13
CA SER A 54 14.72 2.23 10.39
C SER A 54 13.85 3.39 10.87
N ASP A 55 13.53 4.35 10.02
CA ASP A 55 12.49 5.33 10.35
C ASP A 55 11.09 4.74 10.14
N PHE A 56 10.09 5.29 10.84
CA PHE A 56 8.71 4.84 10.69
C PHE A 56 8.24 4.97 9.23
N CYS A 57 7.52 3.96 8.76
CA CYS A 57 7.00 3.90 7.38
C CYS A 57 8.06 3.91 6.27
N SER A 58 9.33 3.63 6.53
CA SER A 58 10.41 3.66 5.53
C SER A 58 10.42 2.48 4.55
N GLY A 59 9.63 1.43 4.81
CA GLY A 59 9.52 0.25 3.96
C GLY A 59 8.37 0.32 2.95
N ALA A 60 7.67 -0.79 2.74
CA ALA A 60 6.56 -0.92 1.77
C ALA A 60 5.42 0.10 1.98
N SER A 61 5.25 0.63 3.20
CA SER A 61 4.23 1.64 3.50
C SER A 61 4.52 3.00 2.85
N ALA A 62 5.79 3.36 2.62
CA ALA A 62 6.20 4.55 1.88
C ALA A 62 6.25 4.29 0.37
N ALA A 63 6.72 3.10 -0.05
CA ALA A 63 6.93 2.75 -1.45
C ALA A 63 5.64 2.22 -2.11
N SER A 64 4.52 2.91 -1.91
CA SER A 64 3.23 2.57 -2.49
C SER A 64 2.91 3.39 -3.74
N SER A 65 1.90 2.98 -4.51
CA SER A 65 1.37 3.78 -5.63
C SER A 65 0.52 4.97 -5.17
N HIS A 66 0.51 5.31 -3.89
CA HIS A 66 -0.29 6.40 -3.29
C HIS A 66 -1.80 6.27 -3.51
N MET A 67 -2.28 5.07 -3.79
CA MET A 67 -3.70 4.79 -4.03
C MET A 67 -4.33 3.99 -2.90
N ILE A 68 -5.57 4.30 -2.61
CA ILE A 68 -6.45 3.53 -1.73
C ILE A 68 -7.57 3.01 -2.61
N HIS A 69 -7.38 1.79 -3.13
CA HIS A 69 -8.29 1.18 -4.09
C HIS A 69 -9.14 0.08 -3.45
N GLY A 70 -10.35 -0.09 -3.96
CA GLY A 70 -11.23 -1.19 -3.56
C GLY A 70 -10.93 -2.51 -4.25
N GLY A 71 -9.93 -2.56 -5.14
CA GLY A 71 -9.48 -3.78 -5.78
C GLY A 71 -10.48 -4.36 -6.79
N VAL A 72 -10.92 -3.56 -7.74
CA VAL A 72 -11.88 -3.98 -8.80
C VAL A 72 -11.46 -5.28 -9.50
N ARG A 73 -10.15 -5.56 -9.64
CA ARG A 73 -9.62 -6.81 -10.19
C ARG A 73 -9.98 -8.06 -9.39
N TYR A 74 -10.04 -7.95 -8.08
CA TYR A 74 -10.32 -9.10 -7.22
C TYR A 74 -11.76 -9.62 -7.39
N LEU A 75 -12.65 -8.81 -7.99
CA LEU A 75 -13.99 -9.28 -8.38
C LEU A 75 -13.92 -10.44 -9.39
N GLU A 76 -12.94 -10.44 -10.29
CA GLU A 76 -12.77 -11.50 -11.29
C GLU A 76 -12.30 -12.81 -10.66
N ASN A 77 -11.61 -12.73 -9.53
CA ASN A 77 -11.15 -13.90 -8.78
C ASN A 77 -12.19 -14.40 -7.75
N GLY A 78 -13.37 -13.75 -7.70
CA GLY A 78 -14.42 -14.10 -6.74
C GLY A 78 -14.19 -13.58 -5.31
N GLU A 79 -13.19 -12.73 -5.09
CA GLU A 79 -12.81 -12.17 -3.78
C GLU A 79 -13.77 -11.05 -3.33
N LEU A 80 -15.07 -11.33 -3.36
CA LEU A 80 -16.13 -10.35 -3.09
C LEU A 80 -16.04 -9.73 -1.70
N ARG A 81 -15.63 -10.54 -0.71
CA ARG A 81 -15.45 -10.10 0.67
C ARG A 81 -14.33 -9.06 0.76
N LEU A 82 -13.17 -9.38 0.17
CA LEU A 82 -12.01 -8.49 0.15
C LEU A 82 -12.35 -7.14 -0.49
N VAL A 83 -13.02 -7.15 -1.64
CA VAL A 83 -13.45 -5.91 -2.33
C VAL A 83 -14.39 -5.09 -1.46
N LYS A 84 -15.38 -5.72 -0.81
CA LYS A 84 -16.30 -5.03 0.08
C LYS A 84 -15.59 -4.39 1.28
N GLU A 85 -14.70 -5.12 1.94
CA GLU A 85 -13.91 -4.63 3.08
C GLU A 85 -13.00 -3.47 2.65
N SER A 86 -12.30 -3.59 1.52
CA SER A 86 -11.43 -2.54 0.97
C SER A 86 -12.21 -1.26 0.62
N LEU A 87 -13.39 -1.39 0.03
CA LEU A 87 -14.27 -0.23 -0.26
C LEU A 87 -14.77 0.45 1.02
N MET A 88 -15.07 -0.33 2.06
CA MET A 88 -15.47 0.21 3.35
C MET A 88 -14.34 1.02 3.98
N GLU A 89 -13.12 0.48 4.02
CA GLU A 89 -11.96 1.16 4.58
C GLU A 89 -11.57 2.41 3.77
N ARG A 90 -11.59 2.33 2.43
CA ARG A 90 -11.41 3.50 1.58
C ARG A 90 -12.40 4.62 1.91
N ASN A 91 -13.68 4.29 2.05
CA ASN A 91 -14.71 5.27 2.35
C ASN A 91 -14.59 5.84 3.77
N ARG A 92 -14.14 5.03 4.74
CA ARG A 92 -13.82 5.49 6.10
C ARG A 92 -12.68 6.50 6.09
N LEU A 93 -11.60 6.21 5.36
CA LEU A 93 -10.45 7.12 5.22
C LEU A 93 -10.84 8.43 4.53
N LEU A 94 -11.68 8.40 3.48
CA LEU A 94 -12.21 9.60 2.86
C LEU A 94 -13.03 10.48 3.82
N ALA A 95 -13.69 9.87 4.81
CA ALA A 95 -14.47 10.58 5.81
C ALA A 95 -13.64 11.07 6.99
N SER A 96 -12.71 10.26 7.49
CA SER A 96 -11.91 10.54 8.70
C SER A 96 -10.64 11.34 8.44
N ALA A 97 -10.06 11.22 7.23
CA ALA A 97 -8.81 11.88 6.85
C ALA A 97 -8.92 12.65 5.51
N PRO A 98 -9.94 13.53 5.32
CA PRO A 98 -10.21 14.21 4.04
C PRO A 98 -9.10 15.18 3.61
N HIS A 99 -8.21 15.55 4.50
CA HIS A 99 -7.04 16.38 4.23
C HIS A 99 -5.84 15.60 3.68
N TYR A 100 -5.86 14.26 3.77
CA TYR A 100 -4.86 13.36 3.17
C TYR A 100 -5.43 12.57 2.01
N VAL A 101 -6.71 12.21 2.10
CA VAL A 101 -7.36 11.25 1.19
C VAL A 101 -8.42 11.96 0.36
N ARG A 102 -8.30 11.88 -0.95
CA ARG A 102 -9.21 12.50 -1.91
C ARG A 102 -9.71 11.50 -2.94
N PRO A 103 -10.90 11.71 -3.55
CA PRO A 103 -11.35 10.89 -4.66
C PRO A 103 -10.36 10.93 -5.83
N LEU A 104 -10.07 9.77 -6.40
CA LEU A 104 -9.23 9.60 -7.58
C LEU A 104 -10.09 9.10 -8.75
N LYS A 105 -10.14 9.88 -9.82
CA LYS A 105 -10.76 9.47 -11.08
C LYS A 105 -9.83 8.49 -11.79
N THR A 106 -10.27 7.25 -12.01
CA THR A 106 -9.49 6.19 -12.66
C THR A 106 -10.14 5.80 -13.96
N THR A 107 -9.41 5.86 -15.07
CA THR A 107 -9.90 5.57 -16.42
C THR A 107 -9.19 4.36 -17.01
N ILE A 108 -9.98 3.40 -17.49
CA ILE A 108 -9.54 2.19 -18.18
C ILE A 108 -9.77 2.36 -19.68
N PRO A 109 -8.73 2.43 -20.53
CA PRO A 109 -8.86 2.32 -21.97
C PRO A 109 -9.23 0.90 -22.36
N ILE A 110 -10.16 0.74 -23.30
CA ILE A 110 -10.70 -0.56 -23.71
C ILE A 110 -10.64 -0.70 -25.22
N PHE A 111 -9.93 -1.73 -25.70
CA PHE A 111 -9.70 -1.99 -27.12
C PHE A 111 -10.62 -3.05 -27.70
N SER A 112 -11.29 -3.87 -26.88
CA SER A 112 -12.15 -4.97 -27.30
C SER A 112 -13.54 -4.91 -26.66
N LEU A 113 -14.57 -5.39 -27.39
CA LEU A 113 -15.94 -5.46 -26.84
C LEU A 113 -16.15 -6.69 -25.95
N VAL A 114 -15.66 -7.86 -26.37
CA VAL A 114 -16.04 -9.17 -25.78
C VAL A 114 -14.87 -10.03 -25.31
N SER A 115 -13.66 -9.52 -25.33
CA SER A 115 -12.49 -10.29 -24.88
C SER A 115 -12.64 -10.71 -23.40
N GLY A 116 -12.28 -11.96 -23.09
CA GLY A 116 -12.32 -12.50 -21.71
C GLY A 116 -13.70 -12.94 -21.21
N LEU A 117 -14.79 -12.69 -21.92
CA LEU A 117 -16.15 -12.94 -21.44
C LEU A 117 -16.42 -14.42 -21.15
N PHE A 118 -15.88 -15.34 -21.94
CA PHE A 118 -16.07 -16.78 -21.74
C PHE A 118 -15.17 -17.38 -20.65
N ALA A 119 -14.06 -16.72 -20.32
CA ALA A 119 -13.14 -17.18 -19.29
C ALA A 119 -13.53 -16.69 -17.88
N ALA A 120 -14.25 -15.58 -17.76
CA ALA A 120 -14.61 -14.96 -16.50
C ALA A 120 -15.49 -15.85 -15.60
N PRO A 121 -16.58 -16.51 -16.07
CA PRO A 121 -17.39 -17.38 -15.23
C PRO A 121 -16.60 -18.58 -14.70
N ILE A 122 -15.71 -19.16 -15.52
CA ILE A 122 -14.89 -20.30 -15.12
C ILE A 122 -13.91 -19.88 -14.00
N ARG A 123 -13.27 -18.73 -14.13
CA ARG A 123 -12.36 -18.20 -13.11
C ARG A 123 -13.07 -17.86 -11.81
N LEU A 124 -14.27 -17.29 -11.87
CA LEU A 124 -15.08 -16.95 -10.70
C LEU A 124 -15.39 -18.20 -9.84
N PHE A 125 -15.59 -19.34 -10.47
CA PHE A 125 -15.94 -20.59 -9.77
C PHE A 125 -14.72 -21.47 -9.44
N THR A 126 -13.63 -21.37 -10.20
CA THR A 126 -12.48 -22.27 -10.04
C THR A 126 -11.28 -21.63 -9.33
N HIS A 127 -11.31 -20.30 -9.06
CA HIS A 127 -10.18 -19.54 -8.53
C HIS A 127 -8.87 -19.76 -9.33
N ALA A 128 -8.99 -20.17 -10.61
CA ALA A 128 -7.85 -20.54 -11.45
C ALA A 128 -7.03 -19.29 -11.82
N GLN A 129 -5.78 -19.29 -11.42
CA GLN A 129 -4.79 -18.31 -11.87
C GLN A 129 -4.38 -18.65 -13.30
N GLY A 130 -4.85 -17.88 -14.28
CA GLY A 130 -4.45 -17.97 -15.70
C GLY A 130 -3.84 -16.66 -16.17
N LYS A 131 -3.00 -16.70 -17.23
CA LYS A 131 -2.49 -15.47 -17.83
C LYS A 131 -3.68 -14.60 -18.26
N PRO A 132 -3.74 -13.33 -17.81
CA PRO A 132 -4.79 -12.41 -18.19
C PRO A 132 -4.75 -12.22 -19.71
N LYS A 133 -5.92 -12.17 -20.34
CA LYS A 133 -6.10 -11.66 -21.72
C LYS A 133 -6.81 -10.34 -21.59
N GLU A 134 -6.60 -9.44 -22.55
CA GLU A 134 -7.29 -8.14 -22.64
C GLU A 134 -8.77 -8.27 -22.27
N ARG A 135 -9.22 -7.45 -21.35
CA ARG A 135 -10.61 -7.47 -20.86
C ARG A 135 -11.52 -6.67 -21.77
N GLY A 136 -12.59 -7.31 -22.24
CA GLY A 136 -13.59 -6.64 -23.06
C GLY A 136 -14.49 -5.70 -22.26
N ALA A 137 -15.09 -4.74 -22.97
CA ALA A 137 -15.98 -3.70 -22.43
C ALA A 137 -17.11 -4.26 -21.56
N LEU A 138 -17.69 -5.39 -21.94
CA LEU A 138 -18.83 -5.97 -21.22
C LEU A 138 -18.43 -6.50 -19.85
N LEU A 139 -17.29 -7.17 -19.74
CA LEU A 139 -16.77 -7.69 -18.46
C LEU A 139 -16.43 -6.55 -17.51
N ILE A 140 -15.74 -5.52 -18.01
CA ILE A 140 -15.39 -4.33 -17.22
C ILE A 140 -16.66 -3.63 -16.74
N LYS A 141 -17.67 -3.47 -17.60
CA LYS A 141 -18.93 -2.82 -17.22
C LYS A 141 -19.66 -3.57 -16.11
N VAL A 142 -19.75 -4.88 -16.16
CA VAL A 142 -20.36 -5.69 -15.10
C VAL A 142 -19.57 -5.56 -13.80
N GLY A 143 -18.25 -5.64 -13.85
CA GLY A 143 -17.39 -5.43 -12.68
C GLY A 143 -17.59 -4.07 -12.02
N LEU A 144 -17.65 -2.99 -12.81
CA LEU A 144 -17.88 -1.64 -12.29
C LEU A 144 -19.29 -1.43 -11.72
N MET A 145 -20.31 -2.08 -12.30
CA MET A 145 -21.65 -2.07 -11.71
C MET A 145 -21.69 -2.73 -10.32
N MET A 146 -20.98 -3.86 -10.16
CA MET A 146 -20.84 -4.53 -8.86
C MET A 146 -20.03 -3.67 -7.87
N TYR A 147 -18.97 -3.03 -8.36
CA TYR A 147 -18.14 -2.12 -7.57
C TYR A 147 -18.93 -0.94 -7.02
N ASP A 148 -19.75 -0.28 -7.87
CA ASP A 148 -20.65 0.78 -7.44
C ASP A 148 -21.70 0.28 -6.42
N LEU A 149 -22.23 -0.93 -6.62
CA LEU A 149 -23.21 -1.51 -5.71
C LEU A 149 -22.62 -1.73 -4.30
N PHE A 150 -21.40 -2.25 -4.21
CA PHE A 150 -20.72 -2.46 -2.94
C PHE A 150 -20.30 -1.15 -2.26
N GLY A 151 -19.93 -0.13 -3.06
CA GLY A 151 -19.55 1.21 -2.55
C GLY A 151 -20.74 2.11 -2.16
N ARG A 152 -21.98 1.74 -2.54
CA ARG A 152 -23.16 2.64 -2.54
C ARG A 152 -23.60 3.11 -1.16
N ASN A 153 -23.39 2.33 -0.11
CA ASN A 153 -24.00 2.59 1.21
C ASN A 153 -23.18 3.50 2.12
N GLN A 154 -21.98 3.92 1.73
CA GLN A 154 -21.04 4.59 2.65
C GLN A 154 -20.32 5.81 2.08
N GLY A 155 -20.52 6.19 0.82
CA GLY A 155 -19.70 7.24 0.24
C GLY A 155 -20.41 8.14 -0.75
N LYS A 156 -19.92 9.37 -0.83
CA LYS A 156 -20.30 10.37 -1.83
C LYS A 156 -19.51 10.22 -3.14
N MET A 157 -19.01 9.01 -3.44
CA MET A 157 -18.23 8.77 -4.65
C MET A 157 -19.14 8.79 -5.89
N PRO A 158 -18.71 9.44 -6.99
CA PRO A 158 -19.45 9.41 -8.24
C PRO A 158 -19.56 7.97 -8.78
N ARG A 159 -20.61 7.71 -9.57
CA ARG A 159 -20.76 6.43 -10.26
C ARG A 159 -19.81 6.32 -11.44
N HIS A 160 -19.51 5.07 -11.83
CA HIS A 160 -18.75 4.85 -13.06
C HIS A 160 -19.45 5.45 -14.29
N SER A 161 -18.66 5.85 -15.26
CA SER A 161 -19.12 6.26 -16.59
C SER A 161 -18.48 5.36 -17.66
N PHE A 162 -19.20 5.22 -18.78
CA PHE A 162 -18.75 4.40 -19.89
C PHE A 162 -18.96 5.18 -21.18
N LEU A 163 -17.88 5.46 -21.91
CA LEU A 163 -17.91 6.28 -23.11
C LEU A 163 -17.47 5.45 -24.34
N GLY A 164 -18.15 5.68 -25.47
CA GLY A 164 -17.71 5.15 -26.76
C GLY A 164 -16.56 5.98 -27.33
N ARG A 165 -15.85 5.42 -28.33
CA ARG A 165 -14.63 5.96 -28.94
C ARG A 165 -14.64 7.49 -29.15
N GLN A 166 -15.66 8.01 -29.85
CA GLN A 166 -15.72 9.44 -30.20
C GLN A 166 -15.72 10.34 -28.95
N LYS A 167 -16.52 10.01 -27.95
CA LYS A 167 -16.57 10.76 -26.69
C LYS A 167 -15.31 10.58 -25.88
N SER A 168 -14.74 9.37 -25.85
CA SER A 168 -13.49 9.07 -25.16
C SER A 168 -12.34 9.92 -25.69
N LEU A 169 -12.16 9.96 -27.02
CA LEU A 169 -11.10 10.76 -27.66
C LEU A 169 -11.36 12.28 -27.57
N ALA A 170 -12.62 12.71 -27.49
CA ALA A 170 -12.95 14.11 -27.24
C ALA A 170 -12.60 14.53 -25.80
N GLU A 171 -12.77 13.63 -24.80
CA GLU A 171 -12.42 13.89 -23.40
C GLU A 171 -10.92 13.72 -23.16
N MET A 172 -10.26 12.81 -23.85
CA MET A 172 -8.83 12.48 -23.71
C MET A 172 -8.15 12.39 -25.08
N PRO A 173 -7.82 13.52 -25.72
CA PRO A 173 -7.34 13.56 -27.11
C PRO A 173 -5.95 12.93 -27.31
N HIS A 174 -5.15 12.82 -26.24
CA HIS A 174 -3.82 12.20 -26.26
C HIS A 174 -3.83 10.68 -26.05
N MET A 175 -5.02 10.07 -25.85
CA MET A 175 -5.13 8.63 -25.69
C MET A 175 -4.94 7.91 -27.03
N ASN A 176 -4.44 6.66 -26.99
CA ASN A 176 -4.28 5.84 -28.18
C ASN A 176 -5.57 5.83 -29.04
N PRO A 177 -5.52 6.19 -30.33
CA PRO A 177 -6.70 6.31 -31.18
C PRO A 177 -7.41 4.99 -31.48
N ASP A 178 -6.80 3.83 -31.19
CA ASP A 178 -7.39 2.52 -31.40
C ASP A 178 -8.36 2.08 -30.29
N ILE A 179 -8.50 2.90 -29.23
CA ILE A 179 -9.49 2.65 -28.18
C ILE A 179 -10.89 2.59 -28.77
N ARG A 180 -11.72 1.69 -28.24
CA ARG A 180 -13.15 1.57 -28.60
C ARG A 180 -14.04 2.21 -27.55
N PHE A 181 -13.64 2.10 -26.28
CA PHE A 181 -14.37 2.65 -25.14
C PHE A 181 -13.39 3.14 -24.08
N THR A 182 -13.88 3.98 -23.18
CA THR A 182 -13.27 4.19 -21.87
C THR A 182 -14.29 3.89 -20.78
N ALA A 183 -13.82 3.27 -19.70
CA ALA A 183 -14.58 3.11 -18.49
C ALA A 183 -13.90 3.93 -17.38
N THR A 184 -14.62 4.85 -16.77
CA THR A 184 -14.11 5.67 -15.68
C THR A 184 -14.85 5.35 -14.40
N TYR A 185 -14.12 5.07 -13.33
CA TYR A 185 -14.64 4.84 -11.99
C TYR A 185 -13.85 5.65 -10.96
N TYR A 186 -14.18 5.52 -9.70
CA TYR A 186 -13.51 6.31 -8.65
C TYR A 186 -12.95 5.41 -7.55
N ASP A 187 -11.69 5.61 -7.29
CA ASP A 187 -11.00 5.15 -6.09
C ASP A 187 -10.56 6.35 -5.24
N ALA A 188 -9.58 6.21 -4.38
CA ALA A 188 -9.02 7.31 -3.63
C ALA A 188 -7.51 7.38 -3.79
N ALA A 189 -6.98 8.59 -3.70
CA ALA A 189 -5.56 8.87 -3.65
C ALA A 189 -5.18 9.46 -2.29
N MET A 190 -3.93 9.21 -1.91
CA MET A 190 -3.32 9.75 -0.72
C MET A 190 -1.95 10.32 -1.08
N ASP A 191 -1.80 11.64 -0.98
CA ASP A 191 -0.58 12.31 -1.47
C ASP A 191 0.63 12.05 -0.57
N ASN A 192 0.42 11.87 0.74
CA ASN A 192 1.48 11.65 1.72
C ASN A 192 1.09 10.52 2.70
N PRO A 193 1.24 9.24 2.31
CA PRO A 193 0.88 8.10 3.17
C PRO A 193 1.67 8.07 4.48
N GLU A 194 2.94 8.44 4.45
CA GLU A 194 3.81 8.51 5.63
C GLU A 194 3.29 9.54 6.64
N ARG A 195 2.75 10.65 6.16
CA ARG A 195 2.21 11.69 7.04
C ARG A 195 0.96 11.23 7.77
N LEU A 196 0.05 10.54 7.06
CA LEU A 196 -1.11 9.93 7.70
C LEU A 196 -0.68 8.88 8.74
N ALA A 197 0.28 8.03 8.39
CA ALA A 197 0.78 7.01 9.32
C ALA A 197 1.43 7.62 10.57
N LEU A 198 2.18 8.72 10.42
CA LEU A 198 2.75 9.45 11.57
C LEU A 198 1.68 10.09 12.45
N ASP A 199 0.58 10.57 11.90
CA ASP A 199 -0.53 11.09 12.71
C ASP A 199 -1.23 9.94 13.48
N VAL A 200 -1.41 8.77 12.87
CA VAL A 200 -1.92 7.56 13.53
C VAL A 200 -0.98 7.11 14.66
N LEU A 201 0.34 7.13 14.41
CA LEU A 201 1.35 6.82 15.43
C LEU A 201 1.26 7.78 16.62
N ARG A 202 1.12 9.07 16.31
CA ARG A 202 1.04 10.13 17.34
C ARG A 202 -0.19 9.99 18.21
N ASP A 203 -1.35 9.66 17.63
CA ASP A 203 -2.55 9.34 18.42
C ASP A 203 -2.28 8.24 19.44
N GLY A 204 -1.55 7.18 19.05
CA GLY A 204 -1.19 6.10 19.96
C GLY A 204 -0.23 6.53 21.06
N VAL A 205 0.82 7.32 20.72
CA VAL A 205 1.79 7.83 21.71
C VAL A 205 1.13 8.81 22.68
N GLU A 206 0.19 9.63 22.22
CA GLU A 206 -0.55 10.59 23.04
C GLU A 206 -1.60 9.93 23.95
N ALA A 207 -1.91 8.63 23.77
CA ALA A 207 -2.82 7.89 24.64
C ALA A 207 -2.30 7.74 26.10
N GLY A 208 -0.99 7.80 26.31
CA GLY A 208 -0.37 7.80 27.64
C GLY A 208 0.99 7.13 27.69
N ASP A 209 1.62 7.18 28.87
CA ASP A 209 2.98 6.63 29.06
C ASP A 209 3.08 5.10 28.96
N HIS A 210 1.94 4.40 28.92
CA HIS A 210 1.86 2.95 28.71
C HIS A 210 2.10 2.58 27.23
N ALA A 211 2.11 3.55 26.31
CA ALA A 211 2.29 3.35 24.87
C ALA A 211 3.57 4.06 24.41
N GLN A 212 4.54 3.27 23.94
CA GLN A 212 5.84 3.78 23.53
C GLN A 212 6.20 3.28 22.13
N ALA A 213 6.79 4.14 21.31
CA ALA A 213 7.23 3.80 19.97
C ALA A 213 8.66 4.31 19.73
N PHE A 214 9.50 3.43 19.17
CA PHE A 214 10.91 3.70 18.93
C PHE A 214 11.28 3.31 17.50
N ASN A 215 11.78 4.27 16.75
CA ASN A 215 12.48 4.03 15.48
C ASN A 215 13.98 3.77 15.73
N TYR A 216 14.67 3.23 14.73
CA TYR A 216 16.07 2.79 14.81
C TYR A 216 16.33 1.77 15.92
N VAL A 217 15.34 0.90 16.18
CA VAL A 217 15.45 -0.23 17.10
C VAL A 217 14.98 -1.50 16.40
N SER A 218 15.88 -2.47 16.24
CA SER A 218 15.58 -3.75 15.58
C SER A 218 15.46 -4.91 16.56
N ALA A 219 14.61 -5.88 16.24
CA ALA A 219 14.59 -7.19 16.91
C ALA A 219 15.61 -8.08 16.22
N VAL A 220 16.62 -8.54 16.97
CA VAL A 220 17.77 -9.29 16.43
C VAL A 220 17.90 -10.70 16.97
N GLY A 221 17.09 -11.07 17.95
CA GLY A 221 17.14 -12.40 18.53
C GLY A 221 16.09 -12.64 19.59
N TRP A 222 16.11 -13.85 20.13
CA TRP A 222 15.31 -14.28 21.28
C TRP A 222 16.22 -14.94 22.33
N GLU A 223 16.11 -14.51 23.57
CA GLU A 223 16.75 -15.12 24.71
C GLU A 223 15.72 -15.60 25.73
N SER A 224 16.17 -16.27 26.82
CA SER A 224 15.29 -16.87 27.83
C SER A 224 14.29 -15.86 28.44
N GLU A 225 14.64 -14.60 28.48
CA GLU A 225 13.86 -13.53 29.11
C GLU A 225 13.04 -12.68 28.12
N GLY A 226 13.20 -12.90 26.80
CA GLY A 226 12.42 -12.18 25.80
C GLY A 226 13.14 -11.88 24.49
N VAL A 227 12.68 -10.83 23.81
CA VAL A 227 13.20 -10.38 22.52
C VAL A 227 14.46 -9.54 22.73
N VAL A 228 15.54 -9.90 22.05
CA VAL A 228 16.77 -9.09 22.02
C VAL A 228 16.57 -7.97 21.01
N LEU A 229 16.60 -6.74 21.49
CA LEU A 229 16.54 -5.53 20.69
C LEU A 229 17.94 -4.94 20.53
N ARG A 230 18.19 -4.31 19.37
CA ARG A 230 19.41 -3.55 19.09
C ARG A 230 19.04 -2.12 18.74
N ASP A 231 19.66 -1.17 19.42
CA ASP A 231 19.64 0.23 19.03
C ASP A 231 20.58 0.42 17.82
N GLU A 232 20.02 0.72 16.68
CA GLU A 232 20.77 0.86 15.41
C GLU A 232 21.68 2.10 15.40
N LEU A 233 21.45 3.07 16.30
CA LEU A 233 22.27 4.28 16.38
C LEU A 233 23.53 4.08 17.24
N SER A 234 23.42 3.30 18.32
CA SER A 234 24.54 3.03 19.23
C SER A 234 25.18 1.65 19.02
N GLY A 235 24.47 0.70 18.42
CA GLY A 235 24.84 -0.70 18.29
C GLY A 235 24.64 -1.52 19.59
N GLU A 236 24.19 -0.91 20.69
CA GLU A 236 23.92 -1.61 21.95
C GLU A 236 22.71 -2.52 21.86
N THR A 237 22.80 -3.67 22.53
CA THR A 237 21.72 -4.63 22.64
C THR A 237 21.17 -4.73 24.04
N PHE A 238 19.88 -5.00 24.17
CA PHE A 238 19.19 -5.24 25.43
C PHE A 238 17.96 -6.13 25.20
N THR A 239 17.55 -6.88 26.22
CA THR A 239 16.43 -7.82 26.11
C THR A 239 15.17 -7.21 26.70
N VAL A 240 14.03 -7.35 26.02
CA VAL A 240 12.72 -6.89 26.47
C VAL A 240 11.79 -8.08 26.65
N ALA A 241 11.26 -8.23 27.87
CA ALA A 241 10.22 -9.19 28.18
C ALA A 241 8.86 -8.70 27.66
N ALA A 242 8.09 -9.59 27.04
CA ALA A 242 6.75 -9.27 26.57
C ALA A 242 5.82 -10.49 26.71
N ASP A 243 4.56 -10.25 27.15
CA ASP A 243 3.55 -11.32 27.21
C ASP A 243 3.16 -11.79 25.79
N VAL A 244 3.13 -10.84 24.84
CA VAL A 244 2.78 -11.08 23.44
C VAL A 244 3.75 -10.32 22.54
N VAL A 245 4.28 -11.00 21.51
CA VAL A 245 5.07 -10.40 20.45
C VAL A 245 4.29 -10.47 19.14
N VAL A 246 4.12 -9.32 18.50
CA VAL A 246 3.39 -9.18 17.23
C VAL A 246 4.36 -8.80 16.13
N ASN A 247 4.58 -9.69 15.18
CA ASN A 247 5.41 -9.43 14.01
C ASN A 247 4.58 -8.74 12.92
N THR A 248 4.88 -7.48 12.64
CA THR A 248 4.28 -6.65 11.59
C THR A 248 5.34 -6.11 10.61
N SER A 249 6.45 -6.83 10.45
CA SER A 249 7.58 -6.40 9.62
C SER A 249 7.32 -6.53 8.10
N GLY A 250 6.06 -6.76 7.70
CA GLY A 250 5.62 -6.75 6.30
C GLY A 250 6.36 -7.77 5.43
N PRO A 251 7.00 -7.37 4.32
CA PRO A 251 7.72 -8.30 3.44
C PRO A 251 8.88 -9.05 4.14
N TRP A 252 9.38 -8.54 5.25
CA TRP A 252 10.47 -9.13 6.04
C TRP A 252 9.98 -10.02 7.19
N THR A 253 8.70 -10.44 7.18
CA THR A 253 8.09 -11.26 8.25
C THR A 253 8.90 -12.54 8.51
N ASP A 254 9.29 -13.27 7.46
CA ASP A 254 10.03 -14.52 7.60
C ASP A 254 11.44 -14.31 8.15
N LEU A 255 12.12 -13.24 7.75
CA LEU A 255 13.45 -12.88 8.27
C LEU A 255 13.39 -12.47 9.75
N THR A 256 12.35 -11.77 10.15
CA THR A 256 12.12 -11.44 11.56
C THR A 256 11.84 -12.69 12.38
N ASN A 257 10.99 -13.61 11.89
CA ASN A 257 10.72 -14.87 12.56
C ASN A 257 11.98 -15.76 12.64
N GLU A 258 12.81 -15.79 11.60
CA GLU A 258 14.10 -16.46 11.60
C GLU A 258 15.04 -15.91 12.69
N ALA A 259 15.15 -14.56 12.79
CA ALA A 259 15.95 -13.90 13.83
C ALA A 259 15.46 -14.22 15.25
N LEU A 260 14.14 -14.39 15.42
CA LEU A 260 13.52 -14.81 16.68
C LEU A 260 13.59 -16.31 16.95
N GLY A 261 14.30 -17.10 16.13
CA GLY A 261 14.46 -18.54 16.28
C GLY A 261 13.24 -19.39 15.85
N GLN A 262 12.29 -18.81 15.11
CA GLN A 262 11.09 -19.48 14.62
C GLN A 262 10.95 -19.28 13.08
N PRO A 263 11.82 -19.91 12.27
CA PRO A 263 11.82 -19.70 10.83
C PRO A 263 10.48 -20.11 10.20
N THR A 264 9.97 -19.27 9.30
CA THR A 264 8.72 -19.46 8.56
C THR A 264 8.93 -19.20 7.07
N ASN A 265 7.94 -19.54 6.26
CA ASN A 265 7.92 -19.30 4.82
C ASN A 265 6.50 -18.83 4.41
N TYR A 266 6.12 -17.65 4.86
CA TYR A 266 4.81 -17.04 4.59
C TYR A 266 4.85 -16.09 3.40
N MET A 267 6.03 -15.48 3.13
CA MET A 267 6.19 -14.43 2.15
C MET A 267 6.73 -14.95 0.82
N GLY A 268 6.16 -14.49 -0.29
CA GLY A 268 6.55 -14.94 -1.63
C GLY A 268 7.82 -14.29 -2.20
N GLY A 269 8.28 -13.19 -1.62
CA GLY A 269 9.48 -12.48 -2.09
C GLY A 269 9.35 -11.90 -3.52
N THR A 270 8.48 -10.90 -3.70
CA THR A 270 8.42 -10.13 -4.95
C THR A 270 8.53 -8.63 -4.68
N LYS A 271 9.06 -7.90 -5.65
CA LYS A 271 9.08 -6.44 -5.66
C LYS A 271 8.28 -5.89 -6.85
N GLY A 272 7.70 -4.70 -6.67
CA GLY A 272 7.13 -3.91 -7.73
C GLY A 272 7.79 -2.54 -7.76
N SER A 273 8.32 -2.14 -8.91
CA SER A 273 8.98 -0.85 -9.08
C SER A 273 8.03 0.17 -9.72
N HIS A 274 8.31 1.44 -9.47
CA HIS A 274 7.70 2.58 -10.14
C HIS A 274 8.79 3.54 -10.60
N ILE A 275 8.53 4.27 -11.68
CA ILE A 275 9.33 5.44 -12.06
C ILE A 275 8.49 6.70 -11.94
N VAL A 276 9.14 7.82 -11.68
CA VAL A 276 8.51 9.13 -11.62
C VAL A 276 9.08 9.99 -12.73
N LEU A 277 8.24 10.34 -13.71
CA LEU A 277 8.63 11.10 -14.89
C LEU A 277 8.34 12.58 -14.68
N ASP A 278 9.36 13.39 -14.90
CA ASP A 278 9.23 14.85 -15.03
C ASP A 278 8.88 15.19 -16.48
N ASN A 279 7.61 15.01 -16.86
CA ASN A 279 7.11 15.21 -18.21
C ASN A 279 5.79 16.01 -18.15
N PRO A 280 5.82 17.33 -18.35
CA PRO A 280 4.62 18.18 -18.30
C PRO A 280 3.55 17.78 -19.32
N THR A 281 3.94 17.34 -20.52
CA THR A 281 2.98 16.91 -21.55
C THR A 281 2.21 15.67 -21.11
N LEU A 282 2.89 14.67 -20.55
CA LEU A 282 2.25 13.48 -20.03
C LEU A 282 1.39 13.80 -18.80
N PHE A 283 1.86 14.69 -17.92
CA PHE A 283 1.10 15.16 -16.76
C PHE A 283 -0.23 15.82 -17.17
N GLU A 284 -0.19 16.72 -18.16
CA GLU A 284 -1.39 17.35 -18.73
C GLU A 284 -2.31 16.32 -19.39
N ALA A 285 -1.76 15.37 -20.14
CA ALA A 285 -2.51 14.31 -20.80
C ALA A 285 -3.28 13.39 -19.82
N CYS A 286 -2.77 13.19 -18.61
CA CYS A 286 -3.48 12.47 -17.55
C CYS A 286 -4.75 13.21 -17.06
N ASP A 287 -4.85 14.54 -17.23
CA ASP A 287 -6.01 15.35 -16.84
C ASP A 287 -6.47 15.09 -15.41
N GLY A 288 -5.52 15.01 -14.48
CA GLY A 288 -5.78 14.78 -13.05
C GLY A 288 -6.35 13.39 -12.70
N ARG A 289 -6.30 12.45 -13.62
CA ARG A 289 -6.80 11.07 -13.44
C ARG A 289 -5.70 10.04 -13.51
N GLU A 290 -5.93 8.92 -12.92
CA GLU A 290 -5.17 7.70 -13.15
C GLU A 290 -5.60 7.05 -14.46
N ILE A 291 -4.65 6.64 -15.28
CA ILE A 291 -4.85 5.74 -16.42
C ILE A 291 -4.43 4.34 -16.00
N PHE A 292 -5.38 3.42 -16.01
CA PHE A 292 -5.21 2.06 -15.53
C PHE A 292 -5.46 1.08 -16.68
N PHE A 293 -4.43 0.38 -17.16
CA PHE A 293 -4.53 -0.48 -18.31
C PHE A 293 -3.74 -1.77 -18.16
N GLU A 294 -4.06 -2.73 -18.98
CA GLU A 294 -3.36 -4.00 -19.08
C GLU A 294 -2.39 -3.96 -20.25
N ASN A 295 -1.13 -4.27 -19.98
CA ASN A 295 -0.12 -4.42 -21.02
C ASN A 295 -0.27 -5.75 -21.77
N SER A 296 0.36 -5.88 -22.95
CA SER A 296 0.35 -7.07 -23.79
C SER A 296 0.89 -8.34 -23.09
N ASP A 297 1.73 -8.18 -22.06
CA ASP A 297 2.23 -9.26 -21.21
C ASP A 297 1.26 -9.68 -20.09
N GLY A 298 0.11 -9.00 -19.98
CA GLY A 298 -0.93 -9.23 -18.99
C GLY A 298 -0.68 -8.55 -17.64
N ARG A 299 0.38 -7.75 -17.51
CA ARG A 299 0.61 -6.93 -16.33
C ARG A 299 -0.29 -5.71 -16.33
N ILE A 300 -0.71 -5.30 -15.16
CA ILE A 300 -1.40 -4.03 -15.01
C ILE A 300 -0.39 -2.92 -14.81
N VAL A 301 -0.64 -1.87 -15.55
CA VAL A 301 0.14 -0.64 -15.52
C VAL A 301 -0.79 0.50 -15.14
N LEU A 302 -0.26 1.41 -14.37
CA LEU A 302 -0.90 2.64 -14.01
C LEU A 302 -0.01 3.83 -14.39
N MET A 303 -0.63 4.90 -14.82
CA MET A 303 -0.02 6.22 -14.93
C MET A 303 -0.83 7.15 -14.05
N TYR A 304 -0.19 7.76 -13.07
CA TYR A 304 -0.86 8.56 -12.05
C TYR A 304 -0.15 9.90 -11.84
N PRO A 305 -0.86 11.03 -12.01
CA PRO A 305 -0.27 12.36 -11.78
C PRO A 305 -0.07 12.60 -10.28
N ILE A 306 1.18 12.80 -9.87
CA ILE A 306 1.58 13.05 -8.48
C ILE A 306 2.60 14.20 -8.42
N MET A 307 2.38 15.19 -7.56
CA MET A 307 3.32 16.31 -7.30
C MET A 307 3.90 16.95 -8.58
N ASN A 308 3.04 17.28 -9.57
CA ASN A 308 3.41 17.82 -10.89
C ASN A 308 4.29 16.90 -11.75
N ARG A 309 4.33 15.62 -11.47
CA ARG A 309 5.02 14.56 -12.22
C ARG A 309 4.06 13.42 -12.48
N VAL A 310 4.50 12.41 -13.20
CA VAL A 310 3.71 11.20 -13.47
C VAL A 310 4.43 9.98 -12.91
N LEU A 311 3.78 9.30 -11.98
CA LEU A 311 4.19 8.00 -11.49
C LEU A 311 3.71 6.95 -12.48
N VAL A 312 4.62 6.08 -12.93
CA VAL A 312 4.34 4.96 -13.84
C VAL A 312 4.76 3.67 -13.17
N GLY A 313 3.91 2.68 -13.14
CA GLY A 313 4.17 1.36 -12.53
C GLY A 313 3.05 0.36 -12.84
N THR A 314 3.19 -0.88 -12.49
CA THR A 314 4.24 -1.46 -11.65
C THR A 314 4.81 -2.71 -12.32
N THR A 315 6.00 -3.13 -11.90
CA THR A 315 6.55 -4.46 -12.19
C THR A 315 6.10 -5.47 -11.14
N ASP A 316 6.44 -6.73 -11.36
CA ASP A 316 6.27 -7.84 -10.40
C ASP A 316 7.43 -8.82 -10.65
N THR A 317 8.49 -8.66 -9.89
CA THR A 317 9.76 -9.37 -10.08
C THR A 317 10.13 -10.12 -8.81
N PRO A 318 10.42 -11.44 -8.89
CA PRO A 318 10.94 -12.20 -7.75
C PRO A 318 12.23 -11.59 -7.21
N VAL A 319 12.37 -11.55 -5.89
CA VAL A 319 13.54 -10.99 -5.20
C VAL A 319 13.73 -11.70 -3.86
N ASP A 320 14.98 -11.90 -3.43
CA ASP A 320 15.27 -12.26 -2.04
C ASP A 320 15.09 -11.01 -1.15
N MET A 321 14.30 -11.12 -0.10
CA MET A 321 14.05 -10.00 0.81
C MET A 321 15.28 -9.59 1.65
N ARG A 322 16.40 -10.33 1.53
CA ARG A 322 17.71 -9.96 2.07
C ARG A 322 18.46 -8.98 1.18
N ASP A 323 18.12 -8.95 -0.12
CA ASP A 323 18.75 -8.06 -1.08
C ASP A 323 18.25 -6.61 -0.93
N GLU A 324 19.02 -5.69 -1.43
CA GLU A 324 18.60 -4.29 -1.56
C GLU A 324 17.50 -4.18 -2.63
N ILE A 325 16.38 -3.57 -2.27
CA ILE A 325 15.25 -3.38 -3.17
C ILE A 325 15.45 -2.12 -3.98
N VAL A 326 15.84 -2.30 -5.25
CA VAL A 326 16.10 -1.21 -6.20
C VAL A 326 15.32 -1.41 -7.51
N CYS A 327 15.01 -0.33 -8.22
CA CYS A 327 14.51 -0.39 -9.59
C CYS A 327 15.70 -0.65 -10.52
N THR A 328 15.66 -1.72 -11.32
CA THR A 328 16.74 -2.07 -12.24
C THR A 328 16.61 -1.34 -13.58
N ASP A 329 17.71 -1.29 -14.35
CA ASP A 329 17.70 -0.66 -15.67
C ASP A 329 16.71 -1.33 -16.62
N GLU A 330 16.55 -2.66 -16.54
CA GLU A 330 15.57 -3.41 -17.34
C GLU A 330 14.11 -3.03 -16.97
N GLU A 331 13.85 -2.72 -15.70
CA GLU A 331 12.54 -2.22 -15.27
C GLU A 331 12.30 -0.80 -15.80
N VAL A 332 13.33 0.04 -15.83
CA VAL A 332 13.24 1.39 -16.41
C VAL A 332 12.94 1.33 -17.90
N GLU A 333 13.67 0.50 -18.66
CA GLU A 333 13.41 0.28 -20.09
C GLU A 333 11.99 -0.23 -20.35
N TYR A 334 11.51 -1.17 -19.51
CA TYR A 334 10.13 -1.66 -19.58
C TYR A 334 9.10 -0.52 -19.43
N PHE A 335 9.31 0.40 -18.50
CA PHE A 335 8.41 1.54 -18.32
C PHE A 335 8.47 2.54 -19.46
N PHE A 336 9.62 2.78 -20.07
CA PHE A 336 9.71 3.64 -21.27
C PHE A 336 8.97 3.04 -22.47
N ASP A 337 9.08 1.74 -22.66
CA ASP A 337 8.30 1.03 -23.68
C ASP A 337 6.79 1.18 -23.47
N LEU A 338 6.32 1.14 -22.22
CA LEU A 338 4.91 1.30 -21.89
C LEU A 338 4.38 2.70 -22.21
N VAL A 339 5.14 3.73 -21.89
CA VAL A 339 4.72 5.13 -22.11
C VAL A 339 4.76 5.50 -23.59
N SER A 340 5.58 4.82 -24.39
CA SER A 340 5.71 5.07 -25.83
C SER A 340 4.59 4.46 -26.69
N ARG A 341 3.76 3.59 -26.13
CA ARG A 341 2.63 2.90 -26.77
C ARG A 341 1.30 3.65 -26.58
#